data_4677a5587b7c3be3cb9904435ba8ea38
#
_entry.id   4677a5587b7c3be3cb9904435ba8ea38
#
_cell.length_a   1.000
_cell.length_b   1.000
_cell.length_c   1.000
_cell.angle_alpha   90.00
_cell.angle_beta   90.00
_cell.angle_gamma   90.00
#
_symmetry.space_group_name_H-M   'P 1'
#
loop_
_entity.id
_entity.type
_entity.pdbx_description
1 polymer ?
#
loop_
_entity_poly.entity_id
_entity_poly.type
_entity_poly.pdbx_seq_one_letter_code
_entity_poly.pdbx_strand_id
1 'polypeptide(L)'
;GEFLNEGITGERWPSKSERHDRLLECVEIMRDLWAGRTVNHRGWVEVQQARLYSRPTIPPKLFGAAITAETARWIGGWADGLMTTGGRPEKVREVAQAFREGGGEGKPIHIQVALSYSRDIQTAKQEALEQWGPVLFESRILHDLRSPEQFDSASQFVRMEDVENAFLVESDPQRFIELLRTYAELGFSEVYLFNVNRHQEEFIEDFGRYVLPAMKAQETLIRP
;
A
#
# COMPACT_ATOMS: atom_id res chain seq x y z
N GLY A 1 -5.65 -7.68 -7.40
CA GLY A 1 -6.47 -8.73 -6.81
C GLY A 1 -5.66 -9.99 -6.60
N GLU A 2 -6.15 -10.84 -5.73
CA GLU A 2 -5.55 -12.11 -5.38
C GLU A 2 -6.53 -13.24 -5.68
N PHE A 3 -6.01 -14.40 -6.10
CA PHE A 3 -6.86 -15.53 -6.46
C PHE A 3 -7.74 -15.99 -5.27
N LEU A 4 -7.22 -15.95 -4.05
CA LEU A 4 -7.96 -16.26 -2.83
C LEU A 4 -9.31 -15.50 -2.75
N ASN A 5 -9.30 -14.23 -3.11
CA ASN A 5 -10.45 -13.35 -2.99
C ASN A 5 -11.34 -13.32 -4.24
N GLU A 6 -10.76 -13.46 -5.42
CA GLU A 6 -11.47 -13.27 -6.69
C GLU A 6 -11.75 -14.60 -7.42
N GLY A 7 -10.92 -15.62 -7.22
CA GLY A 7 -11.13 -16.95 -7.80
C GLY A 7 -12.39 -17.67 -7.31
N ILE A 8 -12.92 -17.25 -6.16
CA ILE A 8 -14.18 -17.78 -5.58
C ILE A 8 -15.41 -17.46 -6.44
N THR A 9 -15.34 -16.51 -7.34
CA THR A 9 -16.44 -16.18 -8.26
C THR A 9 -16.65 -17.22 -9.35
N GLY A 10 -15.69 -18.14 -9.53
CA GLY A 10 -15.68 -19.13 -10.62
C GLY A 10 -15.30 -18.53 -11.98
N GLU A 11 -15.04 -17.22 -12.05
CA GLU A 11 -14.61 -16.56 -13.27
C GLU A 11 -13.15 -16.87 -13.60
N ARG A 12 -12.79 -16.78 -14.88
CA ARG A 12 -11.40 -16.89 -15.32
C ARG A 12 -10.57 -15.76 -14.70
N TRP A 13 -9.45 -16.10 -14.05
CA TRP A 13 -8.51 -15.11 -13.56
C TRP A 13 -7.86 -14.35 -14.73
N PRO A 14 -8.08 -13.03 -14.86
CA PRO A 14 -7.54 -12.27 -15.99
C PRO A 14 -6.02 -12.12 -15.91
N SER A 15 -5.36 -11.98 -17.04
CA SER A 15 -3.95 -11.61 -17.11
C SER A 15 -3.70 -10.22 -16.50
N LYS A 16 -2.44 -9.90 -16.19
CA LYS A 16 -2.08 -8.57 -15.67
C LYS A 16 -2.49 -7.46 -16.64
N SER A 17 -2.28 -7.64 -17.95
CA SER A 17 -2.68 -6.68 -18.97
C SER A 17 -4.19 -6.45 -18.98
N GLU A 18 -4.97 -7.53 -19.03
CA GLU A 18 -6.44 -7.44 -19.01
C GLU A 18 -6.96 -6.72 -17.76
N ARG A 19 -6.33 -6.95 -16.58
CA ARG A 19 -6.70 -6.23 -15.35
C ARG A 19 -6.36 -4.74 -15.43
N HIS A 20 -5.24 -4.39 -16.07
CA HIS A 20 -4.85 -2.98 -16.29
C HIS A 20 -5.83 -2.29 -17.23
N ASP A 21 -6.17 -2.90 -18.37
CA ASP A 21 -7.09 -2.34 -19.35
C ASP A 21 -8.48 -2.13 -18.74
N ARG A 22 -8.99 -3.14 -18.02
CA ARG A 22 -10.26 -3.05 -17.28
C ARG A 22 -10.25 -1.94 -16.24
N LEU A 23 -9.13 -1.76 -15.51
CA LEU A 23 -9.00 -0.70 -14.51
C LEU A 23 -9.06 0.68 -15.15
N LEU A 24 -8.40 0.88 -16.30
CA LEU A 24 -8.44 2.15 -17.02
C LEU A 24 -9.85 2.49 -17.51
N GLU A 25 -10.58 1.53 -18.07
CA GLU A 25 -12.00 1.72 -18.42
C GLU A 25 -12.83 2.17 -17.22
N CYS A 26 -12.64 1.49 -16.06
CA CYS A 26 -13.33 1.87 -14.83
C CYS A 26 -12.98 3.30 -14.38
N VAL A 27 -11.70 3.71 -14.48
CA VAL A 27 -11.24 5.06 -14.14
C VAL A 27 -11.90 6.11 -15.02
N GLU A 28 -11.93 5.88 -16.32
CA GLU A 28 -12.57 6.79 -17.30
C GLU A 28 -14.07 6.93 -17.03
N ILE A 29 -14.76 5.80 -16.84
CA ILE A 29 -16.19 5.77 -16.49
C ILE A 29 -16.46 6.55 -15.19
N MET A 30 -15.68 6.32 -14.15
CA MET A 30 -15.84 7.00 -12.86
C MET A 30 -15.64 8.52 -13.02
N ARG A 31 -14.60 8.95 -13.73
CA ARG A 31 -14.35 10.38 -13.98
C ARG A 31 -15.48 11.04 -14.78
N ASP A 32 -16.01 10.35 -15.76
CA ASP A 32 -17.15 10.82 -16.56
C ASP A 32 -18.42 10.94 -15.72
N LEU A 33 -18.70 9.97 -14.87
CA LEU A 33 -19.84 9.99 -13.94
C LEU A 33 -19.72 11.15 -12.93
N TRP A 34 -18.54 11.37 -12.35
CA TRP A 34 -18.30 12.50 -11.43
C TRP A 34 -18.42 13.85 -12.13
N ALA A 35 -18.05 13.93 -13.41
CA ALA A 35 -18.27 15.13 -14.24
C ALA A 35 -19.75 15.35 -14.60
N GLY A 36 -20.66 14.43 -14.23
CA GLY A 36 -22.11 14.50 -14.48
C GLY A 36 -22.53 14.06 -15.86
N ARG A 37 -21.64 13.42 -16.61
CA ARG A 37 -21.97 12.88 -17.92
C ARG A 37 -22.85 11.64 -17.79
N THR A 38 -23.69 11.40 -18.81
CA THR A 38 -24.36 10.12 -18.99
C THR A 38 -23.42 9.22 -19.78
N VAL A 39 -23.06 8.06 -19.20
CA VAL A 39 -22.05 7.17 -19.76
C VAL A 39 -22.71 5.97 -20.42
N ASN A 40 -22.31 5.71 -21.65
CA ASN A 40 -22.50 4.45 -22.36
C ASN A 40 -21.12 3.92 -22.73
N HIS A 41 -20.77 2.75 -22.24
CA HIS A 41 -19.46 2.13 -22.49
C HIS A 41 -19.65 0.64 -22.76
N ARG A 42 -18.88 0.11 -23.70
CA ARG A 42 -18.86 -1.32 -24.02
C ARG A 42 -17.42 -1.75 -24.28
N GLY A 43 -16.88 -2.49 -23.36
CA GLY A 43 -15.51 -3.00 -23.37
C GLY A 43 -15.36 -4.14 -22.37
N TRP A 44 -14.32 -4.12 -21.56
CA TRP A 44 -14.15 -4.99 -20.40
C TRP A 44 -15.23 -4.75 -19.32
N VAL A 45 -15.74 -3.53 -19.29
CA VAL A 45 -16.86 -3.14 -18.45
C VAL A 45 -17.99 -2.68 -19.36
N GLU A 46 -19.22 -3.12 -19.06
CA GLU A 46 -20.39 -2.68 -19.81
C GLU A 46 -21.24 -1.75 -18.94
N VAL A 47 -21.54 -0.57 -19.46
CA VAL A 47 -22.34 0.45 -18.80
C VAL A 47 -23.33 1.03 -19.80
N GLN A 48 -24.61 1.10 -19.43
CA GLN A 48 -25.65 1.64 -20.29
C GLN A 48 -26.42 2.75 -19.56
N GLN A 49 -26.43 3.97 -20.18
CA GLN A 49 -27.18 5.13 -19.68
C GLN A 49 -26.92 5.46 -18.20
N ALA A 50 -25.73 5.15 -17.69
CA ALA A 50 -25.38 5.40 -16.30
C ALA A 50 -25.15 6.89 -16.05
N ARG A 51 -25.72 7.39 -14.94
CA ARG A 51 -25.55 8.77 -14.50
C ARG A 51 -25.60 8.88 -13.00
N LEU A 52 -24.73 9.70 -12.42
CA LEU A 52 -24.82 10.07 -11.00
C LEU A 52 -25.69 11.29 -10.82
N TYR A 53 -26.76 11.15 -10.03
CA TYR A 53 -27.68 12.25 -9.69
C TYR A 53 -27.22 13.00 -8.42
N SER A 54 -26.53 12.31 -7.50
CA SER A 54 -25.84 12.92 -6.36
C SER A 54 -24.33 12.83 -6.61
N ARG A 55 -23.67 13.97 -6.68
CA ARG A 55 -22.26 14.06 -7.03
C ARG A 55 -21.47 14.84 -5.98
N PRO A 56 -20.21 14.49 -5.72
CA PRO A 56 -19.34 15.33 -4.92
C PRO A 56 -19.10 16.67 -5.63
N THR A 57 -19.04 17.76 -4.88
CA THR A 57 -18.71 19.10 -5.41
C THR A 57 -17.28 19.10 -6.00
N ILE A 58 -16.36 18.41 -5.32
CA ILE A 58 -15.00 18.20 -5.75
C ILE A 58 -14.84 16.68 -5.97
N PRO A 59 -14.53 16.23 -7.20
CA PRO A 59 -14.28 14.81 -7.45
C PRO A 59 -13.18 14.25 -6.55
N PRO A 60 -13.34 13.03 -6.01
CA PRO A 60 -12.29 12.38 -5.23
C PRO A 60 -11.04 12.15 -6.09
N LYS A 61 -9.87 12.25 -5.47
CA LYS A 61 -8.62 11.87 -6.10
C LYS A 61 -8.52 10.35 -6.21
N LEU A 62 -8.04 9.85 -7.34
CA LEU A 62 -7.79 8.44 -7.58
C LEU A 62 -6.30 8.14 -7.35
N PHE A 63 -6.01 7.37 -6.31
CA PHE A 63 -4.67 6.85 -6.06
C PHE A 63 -4.56 5.45 -6.64
N GLY A 64 -3.53 5.22 -7.45
CA GLY A 64 -3.19 3.88 -7.91
C GLY A 64 -2.26 3.19 -6.92
N ALA A 65 -2.43 1.88 -6.73
CA ALA A 65 -1.57 1.09 -5.84
C ALA A 65 -0.51 0.31 -6.63
N ALA A 66 0.77 0.42 -6.26
CA ALA A 66 1.85 -0.35 -6.86
C ALA A 66 2.97 -0.67 -5.87
N ILE A 67 3.53 -1.87 -6.00
CA ILE A 67 4.71 -2.35 -5.28
C ILE A 67 5.90 -2.63 -6.23
N THR A 68 5.73 -2.42 -7.53
CA THR A 68 6.76 -2.60 -8.56
C THR A 68 6.93 -1.33 -9.39
N ALA A 69 8.16 -1.06 -9.83
CA ALA A 69 8.49 0.09 -10.69
C ALA A 69 7.68 0.10 -11.99
N GLU A 70 7.50 -1.07 -12.64
CA GLU A 70 6.72 -1.19 -13.87
C GLU A 70 5.27 -0.70 -13.69
N THR A 71 4.60 -1.20 -12.63
CA THR A 71 3.22 -0.81 -12.34
C THR A 71 3.14 0.66 -11.90
N ALA A 72 4.09 1.15 -11.12
CA ALA A 72 4.15 2.55 -10.69
C ALA A 72 4.29 3.51 -11.87
N ARG A 73 5.15 3.18 -12.86
CA ARG A 73 5.28 3.97 -14.09
C ARG A 73 3.96 4.05 -14.85
N TRP A 74 3.28 2.94 -15.00
CA TRP A 74 1.96 2.91 -15.65
C TRP A 74 0.91 3.74 -14.90
N ILE A 75 0.87 3.66 -13.56
CA ILE A 75 -0.02 4.46 -12.70
C ILE A 75 0.26 5.96 -12.85
N GLY A 76 1.52 6.36 -12.99
CA GLY A 76 1.90 7.77 -13.18
C GLY A 76 1.16 8.46 -14.30
N GLY A 77 0.83 7.72 -15.37
CA GLY A 77 0.15 8.25 -16.55
C GLY A 77 -1.33 8.61 -16.35
N TRP A 78 -2.00 8.04 -15.34
CA TRP A 78 -3.45 8.23 -15.18
C TRP A 78 -3.91 8.61 -13.77
N ALA A 79 -3.22 8.18 -12.73
CA ALA A 79 -3.64 8.42 -11.34
C ALA A 79 -3.32 9.84 -10.86
N ASP A 80 -4.06 10.30 -9.85
CA ASP A 80 -3.84 11.58 -9.18
C ASP A 80 -2.77 11.47 -8.07
N GLY A 81 -2.38 10.25 -7.71
CA GLY A 81 -1.32 9.92 -6.76
C GLY A 81 -1.00 8.44 -6.75
N LEU A 82 0.05 8.07 -6.03
CA LEU A 82 0.50 6.70 -5.83
C LEU A 82 0.35 6.29 -4.37
N MET A 83 -0.15 5.08 -4.14
CA MET A 83 -0.05 4.36 -2.86
C MET A 83 0.93 3.19 -3.03
N THR A 84 1.92 3.09 -2.16
CA THR A 84 2.87 1.95 -2.14
C THR A 84 3.06 1.42 -0.72
N THR A 85 3.79 0.31 -0.59
CA THR A 85 4.13 -0.26 0.72
C THR A 85 5.60 -0.03 1.04
N GLY A 86 5.91 0.12 2.33
CA GLY A 86 7.27 0.19 2.84
C GLY A 86 8.05 -1.09 2.58
N GLY A 87 9.36 -1.00 2.71
CA GLY A 87 10.30 -2.08 2.50
C GLY A 87 11.71 -1.54 2.45
N ARG A 88 12.61 -2.23 1.77
CA ARG A 88 13.99 -1.74 1.61
C ARG A 88 13.98 -0.39 0.90
N PRO A 89 14.67 0.65 1.44
CA PRO A 89 14.64 2.01 0.90
C PRO A 89 14.96 2.11 -0.59
N GLU A 90 15.88 1.25 -1.10
CA GLU A 90 16.24 1.22 -2.51
C GLU A 90 15.05 0.85 -3.40
N LYS A 91 14.31 -0.19 -3.02
CA LYS A 91 13.13 -0.66 -3.75
C LYS A 91 12.00 0.38 -3.73
N VAL A 92 11.80 1.00 -2.58
CA VAL A 92 10.81 2.06 -2.40
C VAL A 92 11.16 3.29 -3.25
N ARG A 93 12.45 3.65 -3.32
CA ARG A 93 12.96 4.73 -4.19
C ARG A 93 12.71 4.43 -5.67
N GLU A 94 13.00 3.20 -6.13
CA GLU A 94 12.75 2.79 -7.52
C GLU A 94 11.27 2.92 -7.90
N VAL A 95 10.36 2.51 -7.02
CA VAL A 95 8.91 2.63 -7.24
C VAL A 95 8.49 4.09 -7.33
N ALA A 96 8.94 4.94 -6.41
CA ALA A 96 8.62 6.36 -6.40
C ALA A 96 9.17 7.08 -7.65
N GLN A 97 10.40 6.77 -8.05
CA GLN A 97 11.02 7.31 -9.24
C GLN A 97 10.28 6.90 -10.51
N ALA A 98 9.96 5.61 -10.65
CA ALA A 98 9.21 5.11 -11.79
C ALA A 98 7.83 5.76 -11.95
N PHE A 99 7.14 6.03 -10.82
CA PHE A 99 5.88 6.78 -10.85
C PHE A 99 6.06 8.19 -11.38
N ARG A 100 7.07 8.92 -10.91
CA ARG A 100 7.39 10.28 -11.38
C ARG A 100 7.69 10.29 -12.88
N GLU A 101 8.58 9.40 -13.33
CA GLU A 101 8.94 9.23 -14.76
C GLU A 101 7.74 8.85 -15.64
N GLY A 102 6.77 8.14 -15.09
CA GLY A 102 5.54 7.73 -15.77
C GLY A 102 4.48 8.83 -15.94
N GLY A 103 4.77 10.06 -15.49
CA GLY A 103 3.85 11.20 -15.54
C GLY A 103 3.27 11.58 -14.18
N GLY A 104 3.82 11.02 -13.10
CA GLY A 104 3.46 11.31 -11.72
C GLY A 104 4.28 12.42 -11.05
N GLU A 105 5.12 13.17 -11.81
CA GLU A 105 5.89 14.27 -11.26
C GLU A 105 4.99 15.33 -10.61
N GLY A 106 5.31 15.74 -9.38
CA GLY A 106 4.52 16.68 -8.59
C GLY A 106 3.23 16.11 -7.97
N LYS A 107 2.86 14.86 -8.30
CA LYS A 107 1.70 14.20 -7.67
C LYS A 107 2.08 13.57 -6.33
N PRO A 108 1.15 13.50 -5.35
CA PRO A 108 1.43 12.91 -4.04
C PRO A 108 1.73 11.42 -4.14
N ILE A 109 2.67 10.99 -3.29
CA ILE A 109 3.00 9.59 -3.10
C ILE A 109 2.80 9.27 -1.62
N HIS A 110 1.96 8.30 -1.33
CA HIS A 110 1.68 7.81 0.01
C HIS A 110 2.31 6.44 0.20
N ILE A 111 2.76 6.16 1.42
CA ILE A 111 3.38 4.88 1.75
C ILE A 111 2.76 4.28 3.02
N GLN A 112 2.38 3.01 2.95
CA GLN A 112 2.02 2.22 4.12
C GLN A 112 3.27 1.48 4.61
N VAL A 113 3.63 1.68 5.86
CA VAL A 113 4.80 1.05 6.49
C VAL A 113 4.33 0.06 7.54
N ALA A 114 4.51 -1.23 7.26
CA ALA A 114 4.37 -2.28 8.25
C ALA A 114 5.57 -2.22 9.22
N LEU A 115 5.28 -2.41 10.50
CA LEU A 115 6.27 -2.44 11.57
C LEU A 115 5.74 -3.31 12.72
N SER A 116 6.61 -3.76 13.60
CA SER A 116 6.19 -4.38 14.85
C SER A 116 6.86 -3.66 16.03
N TYR A 117 6.03 -3.07 16.87
CA TYR A 117 6.43 -2.37 18.07
C TYR A 117 5.72 -2.94 19.32
N SER A 118 6.48 -3.31 20.32
CA SER A 118 6.05 -3.48 21.71
C SER A 118 7.15 -2.99 22.62
N ARG A 119 6.83 -2.56 23.84
CA ARG A 119 7.81 -2.20 24.86
C ARG A 119 8.75 -3.36 25.23
N ASP A 120 8.32 -4.61 24.99
CA ASP A 120 9.15 -5.81 25.08
C ASP A 120 9.51 -6.33 23.67
N ILE A 121 10.81 -6.37 23.37
CA ILE A 121 11.32 -6.80 22.06
C ILE A 121 10.98 -8.25 21.71
N GLN A 122 10.89 -9.15 22.72
CA GLN A 122 10.55 -10.54 22.46
C GLN A 122 9.08 -10.67 22.04
N THR A 123 8.21 -9.92 22.70
CA THR A 123 6.79 -9.79 22.31
C THR A 123 6.65 -9.21 20.91
N ALA A 124 7.37 -8.13 20.58
CA ALA A 124 7.36 -7.54 19.23
C ALA A 124 7.75 -8.56 18.16
N LYS A 125 8.78 -9.37 18.41
CA LYS A 125 9.24 -10.42 17.49
C LYS A 125 8.26 -11.57 17.36
N GLN A 126 7.84 -12.13 18.47
CA GLN A 126 6.95 -13.29 18.50
C GLN A 126 5.63 -12.99 17.77
N GLU A 127 4.99 -11.87 18.10
CA GLU A 127 3.72 -11.51 17.50
C GLU A 127 3.84 -11.09 16.04
N ALA A 128 4.97 -10.47 15.64
CA ALA A 128 5.24 -10.21 14.24
C ALA A 128 5.28 -11.50 13.41
N LEU A 129 5.95 -12.53 13.91
CA LEU A 129 6.01 -13.85 13.28
C LEU A 129 4.63 -14.50 13.18
N GLU A 130 3.87 -14.47 14.26
CA GLU A 130 2.54 -15.07 14.33
C GLU A 130 1.53 -14.37 13.43
N GLN A 131 1.51 -13.03 13.42
CA GLN A 131 0.49 -12.25 12.73
C GLN A 131 0.83 -12.00 11.27
N TRP A 132 2.12 -11.91 10.93
CA TRP A 132 2.54 -11.48 9.59
C TRP A 132 3.30 -12.55 8.79
N GLY A 133 3.76 -13.61 9.44
CA GLY A 133 4.41 -14.74 8.77
C GLY A 133 3.67 -15.24 7.53
N PRO A 134 2.34 -15.41 7.56
CA PRO A 134 1.56 -15.90 6.42
C PRO A 134 1.63 -15.05 5.15
N VAL A 135 2.05 -13.78 5.22
CA VAL A 135 2.07 -12.86 4.07
C VAL A 135 3.47 -12.49 3.58
N LEU A 136 4.53 -13.09 4.17
CA LEU A 136 5.92 -12.78 3.82
C LEU A 136 6.45 -13.52 2.59
N PHE A 137 5.63 -14.32 1.96
CA PHE A 137 6.03 -15.04 0.75
C PHE A 137 6.13 -14.12 -0.47
N GLU A 138 6.91 -14.53 -1.45
CA GLU A 138 6.92 -13.85 -2.75
C GLU A 138 5.52 -13.80 -3.35
N SER A 139 5.20 -12.71 -4.04
CA SER A 139 3.89 -12.47 -4.65
C SER A 139 3.41 -13.63 -5.55
N ARG A 140 4.33 -14.37 -6.17
CA ARG A 140 3.98 -15.55 -6.99
C ARG A 140 3.34 -16.65 -6.15
N ILE A 141 3.89 -16.94 -4.96
CA ILE A 141 3.36 -17.95 -4.04
C ILE A 141 2.02 -17.49 -3.48
N LEU A 142 1.95 -16.22 -3.02
CA LEU A 142 0.71 -15.65 -2.48
C LEU A 142 -0.45 -15.69 -3.49
N HIS A 143 -0.16 -15.51 -4.78
CA HIS A 143 -1.18 -15.59 -5.82
C HIS A 143 -1.71 -17.00 -6.07
N ASP A 144 -0.97 -18.03 -5.73
CA ASP A 144 -1.35 -19.43 -5.95
C ASP A 144 -2.03 -20.07 -4.75
N LEU A 145 -1.88 -19.50 -3.55
CA LEU A 145 -2.56 -19.96 -2.34
C LEU A 145 -4.05 -19.62 -2.39
N ARG A 146 -4.90 -20.62 -2.08
CA ARG A 146 -6.34 -20.58 -2.31
C ARG A 146 -7.18 -20.67 -1.04
N SER A 147 -6.59 -21.04 0.08
CA SER A 147 -7.32 -21.16 1.34
C SER A 147 -6.46 -20.74 2.53
N PRO A 148 -7.10 -20.30 3.64
CA PRO A 148 -6.41 -19.96 4.88
C PRO A 148 -5.48 -21.08 5.37
N GLU A 149 -5.89 -22.35 5.26
CA GLU A 149 -5.10 -23.50 5.69
C GLU A 149 -3.81 -23.66 4.89
N GLN A 150 -3.80 -23.25 3.62
CA GLN A 150 -2.58 -23.24 2.80
C GLN A 150 -1.63 -22.14 3.27
N PHE A 151 -2.15 -20.96 3.61
CA PHE A 151 -1.36 -19.88 4.22
C PHE A 151 -0.76 -20.30 5.57
N ASP A 152 -1.55 -20.91 6.44
CA ASP A 152 -1.10 -21.41 7.74
C ASP A 152 -0.02 -22.48 7.58
N SER A 153 -0.20 -23.40 6.63
CA SER A 153 0.78 -24.45 6.36
C SER A 153 2.10 -23.88 5.83
N ALA A 154 2.02 -22.90 4.94
CA ALA A 154 3.21 -22.25 4.39
C ALA A 154 3.94 -21.41 5.47
N SER A 155 3.21 -20.73 6.34
CA SER A 155 3.77 -19.86 7.40
C SER A 155 4.68 -20.63 8.40
N GLN A 156 4.51 -21.93 8.53
CA GLN A 156 5.37 -22.76 9.40
C GLN A 156 6.84 -22.79 8.96
N PHE A 157 7.13 -22.38 7.70
CA PHE A 157 8.49 -22.31 7.17
C PHE A 157 9.10 -20.91 7.29
N VAL A 158 8.33 -19.91 7.73
CA VAL A 158 8.82 -18.54 7.94
C VAL A 158 9.62 -18.47 9.23
N ARG A 159 10.80 -17.88 9.16
CA ARG A 159 11.70 -17.70 10.29
C ARG A 159 11.69 -16.24 10.72
N MET A 160 12.15 -15.98 11.94
CA MET A 160 12.29 -14.62 12.48
C MET A 160 13.15 -13.74 11.56
N GLU A 161 14.21 -14.29 10.98
CA GLU A 161 15.07 -13.57 10.04
C GLU A 161 14.28 -13.06 8.81
N ASP A 162 13.31 -13.84 8.33
CA ASP A 162 12.46 -13.44 7.19
C ASP A 162 11.57 -12.25 7.57
N VAL A 163 11.05 -12.23 8.81
CA VAL A 163 10.28 -11.12 9.37
C VAL A 163 11.14 -9.86 9.49
N GLU A 164 12.31 -9.96 10.13
CA GLU A 164 13.24 -8.84 10.33
C GLU A 164 13.78 -8.27 9.01
N ASN A 165 13.87 -9.09 7.97
CA ASN A 165 14.22 -8.64 6.62
C ASN A 165 13.08 -7.92 5.88
N ALA A 166 11.82 -8.17 6.26
CA ALA A 166 10.66 -7.61 5.60
C ALA A 166 10.30 -6.21 6.13
N PHE A 167 10.37 -6.01 7.46
CA PHE A 167 10.04 -4.75 8.11
C PHE A 167 10.74 -4.62 9.48
N LEU A 168 10.71 -3.40 10.04
CA LEU A 168 11.35 -3.09 11.31
C LEU A 168 10.57 -3.67 12.48
N VAL A 169 11.26 -4.46 13.32
CA VAL A 169 10.74 -5.04 14.57
C VAL A 169 11.61 -4.52 15.70
N GLU A 170 11.07 -3.64 16.53
CA GLU A 170 11.84 -2.94 17.57
C GLU A 170 11.00 -2.59 18.79
N SER A 171 11.69 -2.35 19.92
CA SER A 171 11.10 -1.80 21.15
C SER A 171 11.53 -0.36 21.44
N ASP A 172 12.48 0.18 20.69
CA ASP A 172 12.92 1.55 20.82
C ASP A 172 12.23 2.46 19.79
N PRO A 173 11.39 3.43 20.22
CA PRO A 173 10.76 4.39 19.33
C PRO A 173 11.73 5.21 18.46
N GLN A 174 12.99 5.40 18.89
CA GLN A 174 13.98 6.14 18.14
C GLN A 174 14.32 5.48 16.80
N ARG A 175 14.32 4.16 16.74
CA ARG A 175 14.57 3.40 15.50
C ARG A 175 13.51 3.66 14.44
N PHE A 176 12.25 3.84 14.87
CA PHE A 176 11.16 4.20 13.96
C PHE A 176 11.26 5.63 13.46
N ILE A 177 11.72 6.57 14.30
CA ILE A 177 11.99 7.95 13.88
C ILE A 177 13.06 7.97 12.77
N GLU A 178 14.14 7.20 12.91
CA GLU A 178 15.19 7.06 11.89
C GLU A 178 14.62 6.53 10.56
N LEU A 179 13.82 5.47 10.62
CA LEU A 179 13.17 4.90 9.44
C LEU A 179 12.23 5.91 8.76
N LEU A 180 11.40 6.60 9.52
CA LEU A 180 10.45 7.57 9.00
C LEU A 180 11.16 8.78 8.36
N ARG A 181 12.29 9.21 8.90
CA ARG A 181 13.14 10.24 8.29
C ARG A 181 13.61 9.82 6.90
N THR A 182 14.06 8.57 6.76
CA THR A 182 14.47 8.03 5.46
C THR A 182 13.34 8.10 4.43
N TYR A 183 12.11 7.77 4.82
CA TYR A 183 10.97 7.91 3.92
C TYR A 183 10.61 9.37 3.62
N ALA A 184 10.70 10.27 4.59
CA ALA A 184 10.47 11.69 4.37
C ALA A 184 11.47 12.28 3.34
N GLU A 185 12.74 11.89 3.41
CA GLU A 185 13.79 12.29 2.46
C GLU A 185 13.52 11.77 1.03
N LEU A 186 12.80 10.67 0.89
CA LEU A 186 12.37 10.14 -0.42
C LEU A 186 11.18 10.90 -1.04
N GLY A 187 10.61 11.87 -0.30
CA GLY A 187 9.56 12.76 -0.78
C GLY A 187 8.17 12.14 -0.75
N PHE A 188 7.89 11.25 0.21
CA PHE A 188 6.53 10.78 0.47
C PHE A 188 5.70 11.88 1.13
N SER A 189 4.48 12.08 0.64
CA SER A 189 3.57 13.11 1.17
C SER A 189 2.91 12.68 2.47
N GLU A 190 2.62 11.38 2.59
CA GLU A 190 2.00 10.78 3.77
C GLU A 190 2.57 9.39 4.05
N VAL A 191 2.71 9.07 5.33
CA VAL A 191 3.17 7.77 5.81
C VAL A 191 2.10 7.18 6.73
N TYR A 192 1.55 6.04 6.37
CA TYR A 192 0.59 5.29 7.16
C TYR A 192 1.29 4.17 7.90
N LEU A 193 1.33 4.26 9.23
CA LEU A 193 1.98 3.25 10.07
C LEU A 193 1.01 2.13 10.39
N PHE A 194 1.44 0.90 10.20
CA PHE A 194 0.68 -0.29 10.49
C PHE A 194 1.46 -1.19 11.44
N ASN A 195 1.09 -1.18 12.73
CA ASN A 195 1.67 -2.08 13.71
C ASN A 195 1.05 -3.47 13.56
N VAL A 196 1.86 -4.46 13.17
CA VAL A 196 1.38 -5.80 12.81
C VAL A 196 1.10 -6.70 14.02
N ASN A 197 1.55 -6.31 15.22
CA ASN A 197 1.29 -7.07 16.44
C ASN A 197 -0.03 -6.66 17.12
N ARG A 198 -0.34 -7.31 18.25
CA ARG A 198 -1.60 -7.10 18.99
C ARG A 198 -1.54 -5.95 20.00
N HIS A 199 -0.36 -5.44 20.35
CA HIS A 199 -0.15 -4.39 21.36
C HIS A 199 -0.39 -2.98 20.78
N GLN A 200 -1.62 -2.70 20.33
CA GLN A 200 -1.97 -1.44 19.67
C GLN A 200 -1.98 -0.26 20.66
N GLU A 201 -2.36 -0.47 21.89
CA GLU A 201 -2.39 0.60 22.90
C GLU A 201 -0.99 1.14 23.19
N GLU A 202 0.01 0.27 23.43
CA GLU A 202 1.41 0.67 23.62
C GLU A 202 1.93 1.44 22.40
N PHE A 203 1.63 0.93 21.20
CA PHE A 203 2.01 1.58 19.96
C PHE A 203 1.42 2.99 19.84
N ILE A 204 0.11 3.15 20.07
CA ILE A 204 -0.57 4.46 19.97
C ILE A 204 -0.02 5.45 21.01
N GLU A 205 0.15 5.02 22.25
CA GLU A 205 0.67 5.86 23.33
C GLU A 205 2.11 6.33 23.06
N ASP A 206 3.00 5.38 22.75
CA ASP A 206 4.43 5.68 22.62
C ASP A 206 4.74 6.41 21.32
N PHE A 207 4.07 6.07 20.21
CA PHE A 207 4.21 6.82 18.97
C PHE A 207 3.60 8.22 19.06
N GLY A 208 2.46 8.37 19.74
CA GLY A 208 1.87 9.68 20.04
C GLY A 208 2.78 10.56 20.90
N ARG A 209 3.49 9.95 21.84
CA ARG A 209 4.35 10.65 22.80
C ARG A 209 5.76 10.97 22.27
N TYR A 210 6.35 10.05 21.51
CA TYR A 210 7.78 10.15 21.15
C TYR A 210 7.99 10.32 19.63
N VAL A 211 7.28 9.57 18.79
CA VAL A 211 7.55 9.53 17.34
C VAL A 211 6.90 10.70 16.62
N LEU A 212 5.60 10.89 16.78
CA LEU A 212 4.87 11.94 16.06
C LEU A 212 5.38 13.37 16.38
N PRO A 213 5.71 13.74 17.63
CA PRO A 213 6.28 15.06 17.91
C PRO A 213 7.66 15.28 17.27
N ALA A 214 8.50 14.21 17.24
CA ALA A 214 9.83 14.28 16.62
C ALA A 214 9.75 14.49 15.10
N MET A 215 8.76 13.88 14.44
CA MET A 215 8.52 14.06 13.00
C MET A 215 7.95 15.44 12.68
N LYS A 216 7.00 15.95 13.48
CA LYS A 216 6.43 17.30 13.31
C LYS A 216 7.47 18.42 13.49
N ALA A 217 8.39 18.28 14.46
CA ALA A 217 9.44 19.25 14.66
C ALA A 217 10.35 19.39 13.42
N GLN A 218 10.54 18.32 12.68
CA GLN A 218 11.34 18.31 11.46
C GLN A 218 10.60 18.98 10.28
N GLU A 219 9.28 18.79 10.13
CA GLU A 219 8.49 19.46 9.09
C GLU A 219 8.57 20.98 9.20
N THR A 220 8.60 21.51 10.42
CA THR A 220 8.70 22.95 10.69
C THR A 220 10.08 23.52 10.29
N LEU A 221 11.13 22.69 10.24
CA LEU A 221 12.48 23.09 9.84
C LEU A 221 12.72 23.01 8.33
N ILE A 222 11.88 22.26 7.59
CA ILE A 222 12.04 22.00 6.14
C ILE A 222 11.11 22.88 5.29
N ARG A 223 10.03 23.39 5.86
CA ARG A 223 9.15 24.36 5.17
C ARG A 223 9.66 25.77 5.39
N PRO A 224 10.14 26.46 4.32
CA PRO A 224 10.53 27.87 4.40
C PRO A 224 9.32 28.76 4.65
#